data_7fb88bf0ad6b66d2c7a975b78a9251cb
#
_entry.id   7fb88bf0ad6b66d2c7a975b78a9251cb
#
_cell.length_a   1.000
_cell.length_b   1.000
_cell.length_c   1.000
_cell.angle_alpha   90.00
_cell.angle_beta   90.00
_cell.angle_gamma   90.00
#
_symmetry.space_group_name_H-M   'P 1'
#
loop_
_entity.id
_entity.type
_entity.pdbx_description
1 polymer ?
#
loop_
_entity_poly.entity_id
_entity_poly.type
_entity_poly.pdbx_seq_one_letter_code
_entity_poly.pdbx_strand_id
1 'polypeptide(L)'
;WKNGFIIMSNVNNILYYAPGLKKSFPNNLRDIELIEAQALFLRALTHLDITLCYGQHYTYTPDASHLGIPVLTRLPAAGETILRNSVKEVYDQILSDLNKAIDIFGDTPMTSAYYASADACKALLSRVYLYMEDWDKAEQYASEVIPKFPLTPREKYAEMYHNPDYLGSEAIFRLSGYKAGTTLKKFYDPTSPVATPADTLFSLFDNPDDVRLSLLKYTNDNGYTVNACTKFYIPDNKIPDEDRHYDPFVLRSSEMYLNRAEARCKKGNLEGAASDLKTLIARATGLSESSVNLTYSNSEELMQLIVKERVKELCFEGHNFFDITRRKSDLHRELSTNSVVRYMAYPSDYFVLPIPQIEMDSNIGIQPNPTVNN
;
A
#
# COMPACT_ATOMS: atom_id res chain seq x y z
N TRP A 1 4.62 15.12 2.04
CA TRP A 1 4.74 16.08 0.94
C TRP A 1 6.19 16.23 0.46
N LYS A 2 7.04 16.94 1.21
CA LYS A 2 8.42 17.28 0.79
C LYS A 2 9.21 16.08 0.23
N ASN A 3 9.27 14.98 0.96
CA ASN A 3 10.04 13.80 0.55
C ASN A 3 9.51 13.17 -0.74
N GLY A 4 8.18 13.14 -0.94
CA GLY A 4 7.59 12.65 -2.17
C GLY A 4 7.98 13.50 -3.39
N PHE A 5 7.97 14.83 -3.27
CA PHE A 5 8.40 15.72 -4.36
C PHE A 5 9.92 15.67 -4.62
N ILE A 6 10.73 15.36 -3.60
CA ILE A 6 12.17 15.06 -3.79
C ILE A 6 12.32 13.77 -4.62
N ILE A 7 11.57 12.72 -4.30
CA ILE A 7 11.58 11.47 -5.09
C ILE A 7 11.17 11.77 -6.55
N MET A 8 10.07 12.50 -6.75
CA MET A 8 9.62 12.89 -8.11
C MET A 8 10.66 13.67 -8.88
N SER A 9 11.37 14.60 -8.23
CA SER A 9 12.46 15.35 -8.87
C SER A 9 13.59 14.41 -9.32
N ASN A 10 14.00 13.46 -8.47
CA ASN A 10 15.05 12.50 -8.82
C ASN A 10 14.61 11.58 -9.97
N VAL A 11 13.40 11.09 -9.91
CA VAL A 11 12.81 10.25 -10.98
C VAL A 11 12.73 11.02 -12.30
N ASN A 12 12.26 12.27 -12.27
CA ASN A 12 12.17 13.11 -13.46
C ASN A 12 13.55 13.43 -14.05
N ASN A 13 14.60 13.56 -13.25
CA ASN A 13 15.99 13.65 -13.72
C ASN A 13 16.37 12.40 -14.52
N ILE A 14 16.10 11.20 -13.99
CA ILE A 14 16.38 9.94 -14.69
C ILE A 14 15.67 9.93 -16.04
N LEU A 15 14.36 10.21 -16.04
CA LEU A 15 13.53 10.20 -17.27
C LEU A 15 13.96 11.25 -18.29
N TYR A 16 14.46 12.40 -17.83
CA TYR A 16 14.98 13.47 -18.70
C TYR A 16 16.27 13.06 -19.42
N TYR A 17 17.20 12.42 -18.71
CA TYR A 17 18.49 12.04 -19.29
C TYR A 17 18.47 10.70 -20.04
N ALA A 18 17.54 9.79 -19.74
CA ALA A 18 17.49 8.46 -20.35
C ALA A 18 17.54 8.44 -21.88
N PRO A 19 16.81 9.30 -22.63
CA PRO A 19 16.90 9.31 -24.10
C PRO A 19 18.28 9.67 -24.65
N GLY A 20 18.98 10.60 -23.99
CA GLY A 20 20.36 10.97 -24.35
C GLY A 20 21.36 9.86 -24.06
N LEU A 21 21.21 9.21 -22.90
CA LEU A 21 22.06 8.08 -22.50
C LEU A 21 21.89 6.88 -23.44
N LYS A 22 20.68 6.55 -23.86
CA LYS A 22 20.43 5.47 -24.84
C LYS A 22 21.18 5.70 -26.16
N LYS A 23 21.27 6.95 -26.62
CA LYS A 23 22.02 7.31 -27.84
C LYS A 23 23.53 7.23 -27.64
N SER A 24 24.01 7.68 -26.47
CA SER A 24 25.44 7.73 -26.15
C SER A 24 26.04 6.36 -25.80
N PHE A 25 25.22 5.46 -25.24
CA PHE A 25 25.63 4.15 -24.72
C PHE A 25 24.76 3.02 -25.29
N PRO A 26 24.82 2.75 -26.61
CA PRO A 26 23.97 1.73 -27.25
C PRO A 26 24.20 0.32 -26.72
N ASN A 27 25.39 0.01 -26.20
CA ASN A 27 25.70 -1.29 -25.60
C ASN A 27 25.02 -1.51 -24.24
N ASN A 28 24.55 -0.43 -23.58
CA ASN A 28 23.84 -0.47 -22.30
C ASN A 28 22.36 -0.14 -22.48
N LEU A 29 21.83 -0.22 -23.70
CA LEU A 29 20.46 0.17 -24.01
C LEU A 29 19.44 -0.47 -23.05
N ARG A 30 19.52 -1.79 -22.87
CA ARG A 30 18.59 -2.54 -22.03
C ARG A 30 18.65 -2.13 -20.57
N ASP A 31 19.84 -1.94 -20.01
CA ASP A 31 20.00 -1.48 -18.62
C ASP A 31 19.39 -0.09 -18.41
N ILE A 32 19.59 0.83 -19.37
CA ILE A 32 19.02 2.18 -19.31
C ILE A 32 17.48 2.12 -19.42
N GLU A 33 16.93 1.26 -20.26
CA GLU A 33 15.48 1.03 -20.36
C GLU A 33 14.91 0.48 -19.05
N LEU A 34 15.56 -0.49 -18.43
CA LEU A 34 15.11 -1.01 -17.13
C LEU A 34 15.15 0.05 -16.02
N ILE A 35 16.17 0.92 -16.02
CA ILE A 35 16.22 2.07 -15.10
C ILE A 35 15.08 3.06 -15.39
N GLU A 36 14.77 3.33 -16.67
CA GLU A 36 13.62 4.17 -17.04
C GLU A 36 12.30 3.57 -16.54
N ALA A 37 12.10 2.26 -16.70
CA ALA A 37 10.91 1.56 -16.21
C ALA A 37 10.79 1.60 -14.68
N GLN A 38 11.91 1.41 -13.93
CA GLN A 38 11.95 1.60 -12.48
C GLN A 38 11.55 3.02 -12.09
N ALA A 39 12.04 4.03 -12.80
CA ALA A 39 11.73 5.42 -12.55
C ALA A 39 10.24 5.73 -12.78
N LEU A 40 9.64 5.19 -13.84
CA LEU A 40 8.20 5.34 -14.13
C LEU A 40 7.34 4.70 -13.03
N PHE A 41 7.68 3.48 -12.60
CA PHE A 41 6.99 2.81 -11.48
C PHE A 41 7.06 3.64 -10.19
N LEU A 42 8.25 4.13 -9.82
CA LEU A 42 8.42 4.94 -8.63
C LEU A 42 7.68 6.29 -8.72
N ARG A 43 7.58 6.89 -9.90
CA ARG A 43 6.80 8.11 -10.10
C ARG A 43 5.32 7.85 -9.90
N ALA A 44 4.80 6.78 -10.47
CA ALA A 44 3.41 6.37 -10.31
C ALA A 44 3.06 6.07 -8.85
N LEU A 45 3.89 5.28 -8.16
CA LEU A 45 3.71 4.96 -6.75
C LEU A 45 3.72 6.23 -5.89
N THR A 46 4.68 7.13 -6.13
CA THR A 46 4.80 8.38 -5.37
C THR A 46 3.61 9.32 -5.61
N HIS A 47 3.14 9.45 -6.86
CA HIS A 47 1.93 10.21 -7.15
C HIS A 47 0.72 9.64 -6.42
N LEU A 48 0.55 8.30 -6.40
CA LEU A 48 -0.53 7.65 -5.69
C LEU A 48 -0.46 7.95 -4.18
N ASP A 49 0.67 7.70 -3.54
CA ASP A 49 0.84 7.86 -2.09
C ASP A 49 0.59 9.30 -1.63
N ILE A 50 1.10 10.29 -2.37
CA ILE A 50 0.86 11.70 -2.03
C ILE A 50 -0.62 12.04 -2.26
N THR A 51 -1.24 11.55 -3.34
CA THR A 51 -2.65 11.82 -3.62
C THR A 51 -3.56 11.25 -2.53
N LEU A 52 -3.28 10.03 -2.07
CA LEU A 52 -4.03 9.41 -0.98
C LEU A 52 -3.94 10.20 0.34
N CYS A 53 -2.82 10.90 0.56
CA CYS A 53 -2.64 11.72 1.76
C CYS A 53 -3.27 13.12 1.65
N TYR A 54 -3.23 13.74 0.46
CA TYR A 54 -3.53 15.16 0.28
C TYR A 54 -4.70 15.45 -0.67
N GLY A 55 -5.27 14.43 -1.31
CA GLY A 55 -6.49 14.49 -2.10
C GLY A 55 -7.58 13.62 -1.49
N GLN A 56 -8.84 13.97 -1.71
CA GLN A 56 -9.96 13.06 -1.42
C GLN A 56 -9.89 11.83 -2.35
N HIS A 57 -10.53 10.73 -1.97
CA HIS A 57 -10.51 9.50 -2.77
C HIS A 57 -11.09 9.71 -4.18
N TYR A 58 -10.72 8.86 -5.14
CA TYR A 58 -11.03 9.04 -6.56
C TYR A 58 -12.53 9.27 -6.84
N THR A 59 -13.42 8.53 -6.19
CA THR A 59 -14.87 8.63 -6.39
C THR A 59 -15.56 9.65 -5.45
N TYR A 60 -14.81 10.61 -4.91
CA TYR A 60 -15.36 11.70 -4.07
C TYR A 60 -16.27 12.62 -4.88
N THR A 61 -15.87 13.02 -6.09
CA THR A 61 -16.76 13.58 -7.10
C THR A 61 -16.99 12.56 -8.22
N PRO A 62 -18.14 12.60 -8.92
CA PRO A 62 -18.45 11.58 -9.95
C PRO A 62 -17.43 11.47 -11.09
N ASP A 63 -16.71 12.54 -11.38
CA ASP A 63 -15.73 12.67 -12.47
C ASP A 63 -14.29 12.83 -11.97
N ALA A 64 -14.05 12.70 -10.67
CA ALA A 64 -12.76 12.93 -10.01
C ALA A 64 -12.15 14.32 -10.32
N SER A 65 -12.98 15.34 -10.57
CA SER A 65 -12.54 16.72 -10.90
C SER A 65 -12.07 17.53 -9.70
N HIS A 66 -12.29 17.04 -8.47
CA HIS A 66 -11.80 17.68 -7.26
C HIS A 66 -10.27 17.71 -7.20
N LEU A 67 -9.74 18.65 -6.39
CA LEU A 67 -8.30 18.89 -6.33
C LEU A 67 -7.52 17.69 -5.73
N GLY A 68 -6.55 17.24 -6.49
CA GLY A 68 -5.52 16.29 -6.09
C GLY A 68 -4.23 16.99 -5.66
N ILE A 69 -3.14 16.63 -6.30
CA ILE A 69 -1.79 17.15 -6.09
C ILE A 69 -1.21 17.67 -7.42
N PRO A 70 -0.11 18.44 -7.40
CA PRO A 70 0.62 18.76 -8.62
C PRO A 70 1.12 17.48 -9.34
N VAL A 71 0.85 17.37 -10.64
CA VAL A 71 1.40 16.31 -11.49
C VAL A 71 2.75 16.76 -12.02
N LEU A 72 3.84 16.22 -11.47
CA LEU A 72 5.20 16.53 -11.90
C LEU A 72 5.75 15.46 -12.84
N THR A 73 5.85 15.78 -14.13
CA THR A 73 6.45 14.90 -15.17
C THR A 73 7.77 15.42 -15.71
N ARG A 74 8.22 16.57 -15.22
CA ARG A 74 9.46 17.25 -15.57
C ARG A 74 10.06 17.98 -14.37
N LEU A 75 11.24 18.49 -14.51
CA LEU A 75 11.81 19.41 -13.54
C LEU A 75 11.19 20.79 -13.70
N PRO A 76 10.62 21.37 -12.65
CA PRO A 76 10.16 22.77 -12.69
C PRO A 76 11.33 23.74 -12.88
N ALA A 77 11.09 24.86 -13.55
CA ALA A 77 12.04 25.96 -13.58
C ALA A 77 12.12 26.66 -12.20
N ALA A 78 13.24 27.31 -11.94
CA ALA A 78 13.37 28.10 -10.71
C ALA A 78 12.32 29.23 -10.67
N GLY A 79 11.55 29.28 -9.58
CA GLY A 79 10.48 30.27 -9.38
C GLY A 79 9.18 29.96 -10.15
N GLU A 80 9.07 28.80 -10.77
CA GLU A 80 7.84 28.37 -11.42
C GLU A 80 6.77 28.00 -10.39
N THR A 81 5.58 28.58 -10.55
CA THR A 81 4.40 28.21 -9.75
C THR A 81 3.79 26.94 -10.27
N ILE A 82 3.68 25.90 -9.45
CA ILE A 82 3.08 24.62 -9.80
C ILE A 82 1.75 24.48 -9.05
N LEU A 83 0.66 24.46 -9.79
CA LEU A 83 -0.70 24.32 -9.22
C LEU A 83 -1.07 22.85 -9.06
N ARG A 84 -2.09 22.62 -8.24
CA ARG A 84 -2.69 21.29 -8.07
C ARG A 84 -3.48 20.91 -9.32
N ASN A 85 -3.37 19.68 -9.71
CA ASN A 85 -4.19 19.04 -10.73
C ASN A 85 -5.44 18.41 -10.08
N SER A 86 -6.43 18.05 -10.88
CA SER A 86 -7.53 17.21 -10.41
C SER A 86 -7.03 15.81 -10.05
N VAL A 87 -7.76 15.12 -9.17
CA VAL A 87 -7.47 13.72 -8.85
C VAL A 87 -7.50 12.86 -10.12
N LYS A 88 -8.42 13.14 -11.05
CA LYS A 88 -8.47 12.47 -12.34
C LYS A 88 -7.15 12.57 -13.11
N GLU A 89 -6.60 13.78 -13.27
CA GLU A 89 -5.34 13.99 -13.99
C GLU A 89 -4.16 13.29 -13.32
N VAL A 90 -4.14 13.23 -11.97
CA VAL A 90 -3.11 12.47 -11.23
C VAL A 90 -3.23 10.99 -11.53
N TYR A 91 -4.44 10.41 -11.49
CA TYR A 91 -4.66 9.00 -11.80
C TYR A 91 -4.38 8.68 -13.26
N ASP A 92 -4.73 9.55 -14.20
CA ASP A 92 -4.38 9.40 -15.62
C ASP A 92 -2.85 9.32 -15.81
N GLN A 93 -2.09 10.14 -15.08
CA GLN A 93 -0.63 10.09 -15.10
C GLN A 93 -0.08 8.80 -14.49
N ILE A 94 -0.64 8.35 -13.36
CA ILE A 94 -0.26 7.07 -12.73
C ILE A 94 -0.46 5.92 -13.71
N LEU A 95 -1.63 5.84 -14.35
CA LEU A 95 -1.93 4.80 -15.33
C LEU A 95 -0.99 4.87 -16.54
N SER A 96 -0.68 6.07 -17.04
CA SER A 96 0.26 6.27 -18.16
C SER A 96 1.66 5.76 -17.81
N ASP A 97 2.16 6.09 -16.62
CA ASP A 97 3.49 5.68 -16.18
C ASP A 97 3.60 4.17 -15.99
N LEU A 98 2.58 3.54 -15.36
CA LEU A 98 2.58 2.11 -15.11
C LEU A 98 2.48 1.30 -16.41
N ASN A 99 1.62 1.70 -17.35
CA ASN A 99 1.51 1.02 -18.65
C ASN A 99 2.81 1.14 -19.44
N LYS A 100 3.40 2.34 -19.49
CA LYS A 100 4.70 2.54 -20.15
C LYS A 100 5.81 1.70 -19.49
N ALA A 101 5.81 1.60 -18.16
CA ALA A 101 6.78 0.76 -17.45
C ALA A 101 6.60 -0.72 -17.80
N ILE A 102 5.36 -1.22 -17.88
CA ILE A 102 5.06 -2.60 -18.30
C ILE A 102 5.61 -2.87 -19.70
N ASP A 103 5.35 -1.98 -20.65
CA ASP A 103 5.83 -2.12 -22.03
C ASP A 103 7.36 -2.19 -22.09
N ILE A 104 8.06 -1.37 -21.29
CA ILE A 104 9.52 -1.37 -21.23
C ILE A 104 10.06 -2.61 -20.52
N PHE A 105 9.47 -3.04 -19.39
CA PHE A 105 9.90 -4.26 -18.71
C PHE A 105 9.73 -5.48 -19.62
N GLY A 106 8.61 -5.58 -20.34
CA GLY A 106 8.27 -6.74 -21.17
C GLY A 106 8.31 -8.01 -20.32
N ASP A 107 8.93 -9.05 -20.84
CA ASP A 107 9.07 -10.35 -20.20
C ASP A 107 10.35 -10.48 -19.33
N THR A 108 10.99 -9.37 -18.96
CA THR A 108 12.19 -9.40 -18.11
C THR A 108 11.83 -10.00 -16.75
N PRO A 109 12.50 -11.11 -16.34
CA PRO A 109 12.22 -11.74 -15.08
C PRO A 109 12.52 -10.82 -13.89
N MET A 110 11.69 -10.87 -12.86
CA MET A 110 11.98 -10.23 -11.58
C MET A 110 13.21 -10.93 -10.93
N THR A 111 14.23 -10.14 -10.63
CA THR A 111 15.46 -10.66 -9.98
C THR A 111 15.41 -10.56 -8.47
N SER A 112 14.62 -9.63 -7.93
CA SER A 112 14.43 -9.41 -6.50
C SER A 112 13.20 -8.54 -6.27
N ALA A 113 12.49 -8.76 -5.16
CA ALA A 113 11.35 -7.93 -4.75
C ALA A 113 11.73 -6.47 -4.39
N TYR A 114 13.02 -6.13 -4.34
CA TYR A 114 13.49 -4.75 -4.15
C TYR A 114 13.54 -3.93 -5.44
N TYR A 115 13.29 -4.56 -6.57
CA TYR A 115 13.19 -3.90 -7.87
C TYR A 115 11.78 -4.03 -8.42
N ALA A 116 11.29 -2.94 -9.02
CA ALA A 116 10.02 -3.02 -9.73
C ALA A 116 10.14 -3.93 -10.97
N SER A 117 9.01 -4.48 -11.36
CA SER A 117 8.86 -5.39 -12.51
C SER A 117 7.53 -5.12 -13.21
N ALA A 118 7.30 -5.74 -14.35
CA ALA A 118 5.99 -5.71 -15.00
C ALA A 118 4.88 -6.21 -14.04
N ASP A 119 5.18 -7.24 -13.22
CA ASP A 119 4.21 -7.77 -12.26
C ASP A 119 3.98 -6.83 -11.08
N ALA A 120 5.02 -6.09 -10.62
CA ALA A 120 4.83 -5.04 -9.61
C ALA A 120 3.97 -3.89 -10.16
N CYS A 121 4.15 -3.49 -11.43
CA CYS A 121 3.28 -2.52 -12.08
C CYS A 121 1.83 -3.01 -12.16
N LYS A 122 1.60 -4.27 -12.53
CA LYS A 122 0.27 -4.89 -12.58
C LYS A 122 -0.38 -4.97 -11.18
N ALA A 123 0.38 -5.33 -10.16
CA ALA A 123 -0.11 -5.33 -8.79
C ALA A 123 -0.54 -3.92 -8.33
N LEU A 124 0.26 -2.90 -8.67
CA LEU A 124 -0.10 -1.51 -8.39
C LEU A 124 -1.32 -1.05 -9.20
N LEU A 125 -1.44 -1.46 -10.48
CA LEU A 125 -2.63 -1.22 -11.30
C LEU A 125 -3.89 -1.85 -10.68
N SER A 126 -3.81 -3.07 -10.11
CA SER A 126 -4.94 -3.67 -9.40
C SER A 126 -5.41 -2.79 -8.24
N ARG A 127 -4.49 -2.24 -7.43
CA ARG A 127 -4.82 -1.28 -6.35
C ARG A 127 -5.41 0.02 -6.89
N VAL A 128 -4.81 0.59 -7.93
CA VAL A 128 -5.28 1.85 -8.55
C VAL A 128 -6.71 1.68 -9.08
N TYR A 129 -6.97 0.62 -9.84
CA TYR A 129 -8.31 0.36 -10.37
C TYR A 129 -9.33 -0.01 -9.31
N LEU A 130 -8.92 -0.69 -8.22
CA LEU A 130 -9.77 -0.89 -7.05
C LEU A 130 -10.22 0.46 -6.44
N TYR A 131 -9.30 1.43 -6.35
CA TYR A 131 -9.59 2.76 -5.81
C TYR A 131 -10.42 3.61 -6.78
N MET A 132 -10.33 3.34 -8.08
CA MET A 132 -11.18 3.94 -9.11
C MET A 132 -12.57 3.28 -9.20
N GLU A 133 -12.81 2.17 -8.51
CA GLU A 133 -14.00 1.33 -8.63
C GLU A 133 -14.17 0.71 -10.04
N ASP A 134 -13.06 0.59 -10.82
CA ASP A 134 -13.01 -0.21 -12.06
C ASP A 134 -12.76 -1.68 -11.71
N TRP A 135 -13.85 -2.35 -11.35
CA TRP A 135 -13.82 -3.72 -10.84
C TRP A 135 -13.27 -4.72 -11.85
N ASP A 136 -13.53 -4.51 -13.14
CA ASP A 136 -13.04 -5.40 -14.21
C ASP A 136 -11.52 -5.40 -14.27
N LYS A 137 -10.91 -4.24 -14.29
CA LYS A 137 -9.45 -4.12 -14.35
C LYS A 137 -8.78 -4.47 -13.03
N ALA A 138 -9.40 -4.15 -11.89
CA ALA A 138 -8.89 -4.55 -10.58
C ALA A 138 -8.81 -6.09 -10.47
N GLU A 139 -9.86 -6.81 -10.88
CA GLU A 139 -9.87 -8.28 -10.94
C GLU A 139 -8.87 -8.83 -11.95
N GLN A 140 -8.81 -8.26 -13.16
CA GLN A 140 -7.91 -8.68 -14.21
C GLN A 140 -6.46 -8.67 -13.74
N TYR A 141 -5.96 -7.51 -13.30
CA TYR A 141 -4.56 -7.36 -12.91
C TYR A 141 -4.19 -8.21 -11.68
N ALA A 142 -5.08 -8.31 -10.69
CA ALA A 142 -4.88 -9.23 -9.58
C ALA A 142 -4.76 -10.69 -10.04
N SER A 143 -5.60 -11.11 -10.99
CA SER A 143 -5.61 -12.48 -11.53
C SER A 143 -4.35 -12.81 -12.34
N GLU A 144 -3.74 -11.82 -12.99
CA GLU A 144 -2.47 -11.99 -13.71
C GLU A 144 -1.27 -12.15 -12.77
N VAL A 145 -1.33 -11.55 -11.58
CA VAL A 145 -0.21 -11.53 -10.63
C VAL A 145 -0.24 -12.72 -9.67
N ILE A 146 -1.40 -13.09 -9.14
CA ILE A 146 -1.57 -14.12 -8.11
C ILE A 146 -0.84 -15.45 -8.44
N PRO A 147 -0.92 -16.01 -9.66
CA PRO A 147 -0.26 -17.29 -9.96
C PRO A 147 1.27 -17.25 -9.87
N LYS A 148 1.87 -16.08 -9.95
CA LYS A 148 3.34 -15.89 -9.95
C LYS A 148 3.90 -15.69 -8.55
N PHE A 149 3.08 -15.32 -7.59
CA PHE A 149 3.45 -15.00 -6.21
C PHE A 149 2.59 -15.80 -5.24
N PRO A 150 2.91 -17.08 -5.01
CA PRO A 150 2.12 -17.90 -4.08
C PRO A 150 2.17 -17.31 -2.67
N LEU A 151 1.08 -17.47 -1.94
CA LEU A 151 1.01 -17.03 -0.54
C LEU A 151 2.15 -17.67 0.27
N THR A 152 2.75 -16.88 1.14
CA THR A 152 3.74 -17.39 2.10
C THR A 152 3.07 -18.45 2.98
N PRO A 153 3.67 -19.66 3.10
CA PRO A 153 3.12 -20.71 3.94
C PRO A 153 2.90 -20.26 5.38
N ARG A 154 1.89 -20.82 6.03
CA ARG A 154 1.49 -20.41 7.39
C ARG A 154 2.67 -20.42 8.38
N GLU A 155 3.48 -21.46 8.37
CA GLU A 155 4.63 -21.64 9.25
C GLU A 155 5.78 -20.65 8.98
N LYS A 156 5.75 -19.99 7.83
CA LYS A 156 6.72 -18.96 7.42
C LYS A 156 6.16 -17.54 7.48
N TYR A 157 4.88 -17.39 7.84
CA TYR A 157 4.20 -16.09 7.77
C TYR A 157 4.84 -15.03 8.65
N ALA A 158 5.15 -15.35 9.91
CA ALA A 158 5.84 -14.41 10.80
C ALA A 158 7.30 -14.19 10.36
N GLU A 159 7.96 -15.22 9.84
CA GLU A 159 9.36 -15.14 9.40
C GLU A 159 9.53 -14.13 8.25
N MET A 160 8.55 -13.98 7.35
CA MET A 160 8.66 -12.99 6.27
C MET A 160 8.72 -11.54 6.75
N TYR A 161 8.30 -11.27 7.99
CA TYR A 161 8.45 -9.95 8.62
C TYR A 161 9.69 -9.87 9.52
N HIS A 162 10.04 -10.96 10.19
CA HIS A 162 11.07 -10.98 11.24
C HIS A 162 12.46 -11.40 10.75
N ASN A 163 12.57 -11.91 9.52
CA ASN A 163 13.86 -12.33 8.97
C ASN A 163 14.17 -11.52 7.71
N PRO A 164 15.17 -10.62 7.75
CA PRO A 164 15.54 -9.80 6.60
C PRO A 164 16.06 -10.63 5.41
N ASP A 165 16.55 -11.85 5.64
CA ASP A 165 17.04 -12.75 4.59
C ASP A 165 15.94 -13.60 3.96
N TYR A 166 14.73 -13.61 4.54
CA TYR A 166 13.57 -14.31 4.02
C TYR A 166 12.54 -13.34 3.47
N LEU A 167 12.47 -13.19 2.15
CA LEU A 167 11.57 -12.24 1.51
C LEU A 167 10.10 -12.68 1.52
N GLY A 168 9.83 -13.97 1.74
CA GLY A 168 8.48 -14.54 1.56
C GLY A 168 8.13 -14.73 0.09
N SER A 169 7.35 -15.76 -0.22
CA SER A 169 6.94 -16.07 -1.61
C SER A 169 5.92 -15.09 -2.17
N GLU A 170 5.20 -14.36 -1.31
CA GLU A 170 4.17 -13.40 -1.69
C GLU A 170 4.69 -11.96 -1.91
N ALA A 171 5.98 -11.71 -1.71
CA ALA A 171 6.57 -10.38 -1.89
C ALA A 171 6.65 -10.01 -3.37
N ILE A 172 5.86 -9.03 -3.81
CA ILE A 172 5.87 -8.50 -5.17
C ILE A 172 6.81 -7.30 -5.26
N PHE A 173 6.71 -6.37 -4.30
CA PHE A 173 7.61 -5.23 -4.18
C PHE A 173 7.79 -4.82 -2.72
N ARG A 174 9.04 -4.59 -2.33
CA ARG A 174 9.46 -4.17 -0.99
C ARG A 174 10.43 -3.00 -1.07
N LEU A 175 10.49 -2.21 -0.02
CA LEU A 175 11.54 -1.20 0.16
C LEU A 175 12.62 -1.76 1.09
N SER A 176 13.89 -1.50 0.76
CA SER A 176 14.98 -1.84 1.67
C SER A 176 14.97 -0.88 2.86
N GLY A 177 14.90 -1.43 4.06
CA GLY A 177 15.00 -0.68 5.32
C GLY A 177 16.44 -0.39 5.73
N TYR A 178 17.44 -0.84 4.98
CA TYR A 178 18.86 -0.60 5.28
C TYR A 178 19.15 0.90 5.44
N LYS A 179 19.64 1.28 6.62
CA LYS A 179 19.92 2.68 7.02
C LYS A 179 18.73 3.66 6.98
N ALA A 180 17.51 3.21 6.66
CA ALA A 180 16.37 4.10 6.47
C ALA A 180 15.16 3.77 7.37
N GLY A 181 15.06 2.56 7.89
CA GLY A 181 13.87 2.05 8.61
C GLY A 181 13.67 2.55 10.04
N THR A 182 14.46 3.51 10.53
CA THR A 182 14.46 3.92 11.96
C THR A 182 13.15 4.50 12.46
N THR A 183 12.40 5.22 11.62
CA THR A 183 11.18 5.91 12.06
C THR A 183 10.05 4.93 12.38
N LEU A 184 9.78 3.97 11.48
CA LEU A 184 8.75 2.96 11.72
C LEU A 184 9.18 2.00 12.84
N LYS A 185 10.46 1.61 12.90
CA LYS A 185 10.98 0.80 14.02
C LYS A 185 10.71 1.48 15.35
N LYS A 186 11.04 2.78 15.50
CA LYS A 186 10.76 3.53 16.72
C LYS A 186 9.27 3.67 17.03
N PHE A 187 8.44 3.82 16.01
CA PHE A 187 7.01 3.98 16.18
C PHE A 187 6.33 2.68 16.65
N TYR A 188 6.81 1.53 16.19
CA TYR A 188 6.28 0.20 16.50
C TYR A 188 7.24 -0.64 17.36
N ASP A 189 8.23 -0.05 18.02
CA ASP A 189 9.13 -0.79 18.92
C ASP A 189 8.30 -1.51 20.00
N PRO A 190 8.30 -2.85 20.05
CA PRO A 190 7.43 -3.58 20.95
C PRO A 190 7.81 -3.39 22.44
N THR A 191 9.02 -2.90 22.71
CA THR A 191 9.46 -2.59 24.09
C THR A 191 8.92 -1.26 24.60
N SER A 192 8.57 -0.32 23.69
CA SER A 192 8.01 1.00 24.00
C SER A 192 7.14 1.50 22.84
N PRO A 193 6.04 0.82 22.49
CA PRO A 193 5.29 1.13 21.28
C PRO A 193 4.53 2.45 21.40
N VAL A 194 4.66 3.30 20.36
CA VAL A 194 3.87 4.53 20.22
C VAL A 194 2.45 4.19 19.72
N ALA A 195 2.32 3.17 18.86
CA ALA A 195 1.03 2.66 18.40
C ALA A 195 0.91 1.17 18.65
N THR A 196 -0.23 0.77 19.19
CA THR A 196 -0.53 -0.62 19.56
C THR A 196 -1.81 -1.11 18.88
N PRO A 197 -1.95 -2.43 18.67
CA PRO A 197 -3.23 -3.02 18.27
C PRO A 197 -4.34 -2.70 19.24
N ALA A 198 -5.47 -2.24 18.73
CA ALA A 198 -6.67 -1.96 19.51
C ALA A 198 -7.43 -3.26 19.85
N ASP A 199 -8.24 -3.28 20.91
CA ASP A 199 -9.03 -4.45 21.29
C ASP A 199 -10.06 -4.80 20.20
N THR A 200 -10.58 -3.81 19.49
CA THR A 200 -11.44 -3.99 18.32
C THR A 200 -10.78 -4.77 17.19
N LEU A 201 -9.45 -4.65 17.01
CA LEU A 201 -8.73 -5.47 16.05
C LEU A 201 -8.71 -6.95 16.49
N PHE A 202 -8.44 -7.23 17.76
CA PHE A 202 -8.45 -8.61 18.27
C PHE A 202 -9.84 -9.26 18.16
N SER A 203 -10.91 -8.49 18.34
CA SER A 203 -12.28 -9.00 18.23
C SER A 203 -12.67 -9.44 16.81
N LEU A 204 -11.88 -9.09 15.79
CA LEU A 204 -12.08 -9.55 14.42
C LEU A 204 -11.61 -11.00 14.20
N PHE A 205 -10.81 -11.56 15.10
CA PHE A 205 -10.25 -12.91 14.97
C PHE A 205 -11.15 -13.93 15.65
N ASP A 206 -11.82 -14.76 14.85
CA ASP A 206 -12.72 -15.81 15.34
C ASP A 206 -11.96 -17.10 15.69
N ASN A 207 -10.75 -17.29 15.16
CA ASN A 207 -9.91 -18.47 15.40
C ASN A 207 -8.66 -18.07 16.20
N PRO A 208 -8.44 -18.63 17.40
CA PRO A 208 -7.28 -18.34 18.23
C PRO A 208 -5.96 -18.84 17.61
N ASP A 209 -6.02 -19.79 16.67
CA ASP A 209 -4.86 -20.32 15.95
C ASP A 209 -4.50 -19.51 14.71
N ASP A 210 -5.16 -18.37 14.46
CA ASP A 210 -4.81 -17.49 13.35
C ASP A 210 -3.37 -16.96 13.52
N VAL A 211 -2.50 -17.31 12.56
CA VAL A 211 -1.07 -17.00 12.65
C VAL A 211 -0.78 -15.50 12.72
N ARG A 212 -1.68 -14.66 12.22
CA ARG A 212 -1.52 -13.20 12.23
C ARG A 212 -1.58 -12.62 13.65
N LEU A 213 -2.23 -13.31 14.59
CA LEU A 213 -2.23 -12.93 16.01
C LEU A 213 -0.82 -12.91 16.61
N SER A 214 0.10 -13.75 16.11
CA SER A 214 1.49 -13.76 16.56
C SER A 214 2.24 -12.47 16.27
N LEU A 215 1.77 -11.69 15.29
CA LEU A 215 2.35 -10.39 14.90
C LEU A 215 1.73 -9.19 15.65
N LEU A 216 0.74 -9.46 16.52
CA LEU A 216 0.01 -8.43 17.28
C LEU A 216 0.33 -8.45 18.77
N LYS A 217 1.25 -9.33 19.19
CA LYS A 217 1.70 -9.48 20.58
C LYS A 217 3.21 -9.61 20.62
N TYR A 218 3.80 -9.08 21.67
CA TYR A 218 5.22 -9.22 21.98
C TYR A 218 5.40 -9.72 23.41
N THR A 219 6.21 -10.76 23.59
CA THR A 219 6.58 -11.27 24.91
C THR A 219 8.07 -11.03 25.10
N ASN A 220 8.44 -10.30 26.15
CA ASN A 220 9.82 -10.03 26.48
C ASN A 220 10.51 -11.23 27.18
N ASP A 221 11.82 -11.13 27.42
CA ASP A 221 12.62 -12.19 28.04
C ASP A 221 12.16 -12.57 29.45
N ASN A 222 11.44 -11.68 30.16
CA ASN A 222 10.88 -11.92 31.46
C ASN A 222 9.48 -12.59 31.40
N GLY A 223 9.00 -12.95 30.22
CA GLY A 223 7.69 -13.57 29.99
C GLY A 223 6.50 -12.59 30.05
N TYR A 224 6.74 -11.28 30.09
CA TYR A 224 5.69 -10.28 30.08
C TYR A 224 5.22 -10.00 28.65
N THR A 225 3.90 -10.16 28.41
CA THR A 225 3.28 -10.00 27.09
C THR A 225 2.50 -8.69 27.00
N VAL A 226 2.73 -7.94 25.90
CA VAL A 226 2.01 -6.71 25.57
C VAL A 226 1.40 -6.80 24.17
N ASN A 227 0.34 -6.04 23.93
CA ASN A 227 -0.19 -5.83 22.57
C ASN A 227 0.75 -4.90 21.82
N ALA A 228 1.37 -5.41 20.77
CA ALA A 228 2.31 -4.64 19.93
C ALA A 228 2.31 -5.19 18.51
N CYS A 229 2.45 -4.30 17.53
CA CYS A 229 2.66 -4.72 16.15
C CYS A 229 4.13 -5.11 15.95
N THR A 230 4.40 -6.37 15.65
CA THR A 230 5.76 -6.85 15.40
C THR A 230 6.10 -7.02 13.91
N LYS A 231 5.23 -6.58 12.99
CA LYS A 231 5.52 -6.59 11.54
C LYS A 231 6.76 -5.77 11.16
N PHE A 232 7.13 -4.79 12.00
CA PHE A 232 8.31 -3.93 11.78
C PHE A 232 9.42 -4.18 12.81
N TYR A 233 9.38 -5.33 13.45
CA TYR A 233 10.37 -5.75 14.43
C TYR A 233 11.20 -6.90 13.88
N ILE A 234 12.51 -6.73 13.89
CA ILE A 234 13.47 -7.79 13.56
C ILE A 234 14.20 -8.13 14.85
N PRO A 235 14.08 -9.36 15.36
CA PRO A 235 14.84 -9.80 16.54
C PRO A 235 16.35 -9.62 16.35
N ASP A 236 17.06 -9.19 17.39
CA ASP A 236 18.49 -8.86 17.33
C ASP A 236 19.36 -9.99 16.75
N ASN A 237 19.02 -11.25 17.04
CA ASN A 237 19.72 -12.42 16.49
C ASN A 237 19.47 -12.64 14.97
N LYS A 238 18.59 -11.87 14.37
CA LYS A 238 18.25 -11.90 12.93
C LYS A 238 18.73 -10.67 12.16
N ILE A 239 19.36 -9.70 12.84
CA ILE A 239 19.90 -8.50 12.19
C ILE A 239 21.33 -8.78 11.78
N PRO A 240 21.62 -8.93 10.46
CA PRO A 240 22.99 -9.18 9.99
C PRO A 240 23.88 -7.93 10.04
N ASP A 241 23.31 -6.75 10.18
CA ASP A 241 23.95 -5.43 10.20
C ASP A 241 23.18 -4.52 11.14
N GLU A 242 23.89 -3.82 12.03
CA GLU A 242 23.29 -2.88 13.02
C GLU A 242 22.48 -1.75 12.36
N ASP A 243 22.82 -1.38 11.14
CA ASP A 243 22.12 -0.36 10.36
C ASP A 243 20.86 -0.89 9.65
N ARG A 244 20.67 -2.21 9.59
CA ARG A 244 19.51 -2.82 8.95
C ARG A 244 18.37 -2.93 9.95
N HIS A 245 17.20 -2.47 9.53
CA HIS A 245 15.99 -2.53 10.33
C HIS A 245 15.00 -3.54 9.73
N TYR A 246 13.92 -3.11 9.15
CA TYR A 246 12.93 -3.97 8.51
C TYR A 246 12.72 -3.49 7.07
N ASP A 247 12.24 -4.39 6.25
CA ASP A 247 11.97 -4.13 4.83
C ASP A 247 10.44 -4.15 4.60
N PRO A 248 9.77 -2.98 4.58
CA PRO A 248 8.32 -2.94 4.48
C PRO A 248 7.84 -3.46 3.13
N PHE A 249 6.76 -4.25 3.17
CA PHE A 249 6.01 -4.60 1.97
C PHE A 249 5.28 -3.39 1.43
N VAL A 250 5.38 -3.15 0.12
CA VAL A 250 4.56 -2.19 -0.62
C VAL A 250 3.45 -2.92 -1.37
N LEU A 251 3.81 -4.06 -1.98
CA LEU A 251 2.89 -4.92 -2.74
C LEU A 251 3.16 -6.39 -2.40
N ARG A 252 2.11 -7.14 -2.08
CA ARG A 252 2.17 -8.58 -1.83
C ARG A 252 0.89 -9.28 -2.29
N SER A 253 0.97 -10.57 -2.57
CA SER A 253 -0.15 -11.27 -3.21
C SER A 253 -1.38 -11.40 -2.32
N SER A 254 -1.26 -11.40 -1.00
CA SER A 254 -2.44 -11.35 -0.12
C SER A 254 -3.33 -10.14 -0.40
N GLU A 255 -2.75 -8.98 -0.69
CA GLU A 255 -3.53 -7.82 -1.14
C GLU A 255 -4.22 -8.08 -2.48
N MET A 256 -3.57 -8.78 -3.41
CA MET A 256 -4.16 -9.11 -4.71
C MET A 256 -5.37 -10.03 -4.57
N TYR A 257 -5.32 -11.02 -3.68
CA TYR A 257 -6.49 -11.85 -3.34
C TYR A 257 -7.65 -11.00 -2.80
N LEU A 258 -7.37 -10.05 -1.91
CA LEU A 258 -8.38 -9.16 -1.33
C LEU A 258 -8.94 -8.17 -2.36
N ASN A 259 -8.11 -7.62 -3.23
CA ASN A 259 -8.56 -6.75 -4.32
C ASN A 259 -9.48 -7.52 -5.28
N ARG A 260 -9.09 -8.76 -5.63
CA ARG A 260 -9.88 -9.62 -6.51
C ARG A 260 -11.19 -10.05 -5.86
N ALA A 261 -11.17 -10.40 -4.58
CA ALA A 261 -12.38 -10.75 -3.83
C ALA A 261 -13.38 -9.59 -3.78
N GLU A 262 -12.90 -8.36 -3.50
CA GLU A 262 -13.74 -7.17 -3.49
C GLU A 262 -14.32 -6.90 -4.88
N ALA A 263 -13.49 -6.90 -5.92
CA ALA A 263 -13.93 -6.68 -7.30
C ALA A 263 -14.97 -7.72 -7.75
N ARG A 264 -14.72 -9.00 -7.49
CA ARG A 264 -15.68 -10.10 -7.79
C ARG A 264 -16.98 -9.94 -7.06
N CYS A 265 -16.94 -9.60 -5.78
CA CYS A 265 -18.14 -9.36 -4.98
C CYS A 265 -18.97 -8.21 -5.55
N LYS A 266 -18.33 -7.09 -5.91
CA LYS A 266 -18.99 -5.93 -6.54
C LYS A 266 -19.59 -6.23 -7.91
N LYS A 267 -19.02 -7.19 -8.64
CA LYS A 267 -19.52 -7.67 -9.94
C LYS A 267 -20.59 -8.76 -9.81
N GLY A 268 -20.93 -9.21 -8.59
CA GLY A 268 -21.90 -10.27 -8.34
C GLY A 268 -21.34 -11.69 -8.45
N ASN A 269 -20.04 -11.87 -8.68
CA ASN A 269 -19.37 -13.18 -8.63
C ASN A 269 -19.06 -13.55 -7.17
N LEU A 270 -20.09 -13.89 -6.40
CA LEU A 270 -19.96 -14.15 -4.97
C LEU A 270 -19.17 -15.42 -4.68
N GLU A 271 -19.31 -16.46 -5.51
CA GLU A 271 -18.58 -17.72 -5.36
C GLU A 271 -17.06 -17.50 -5.54
N GLY A 272 -16.66 -16.78 -6.59
CA GLY A 272 -15.27 -16.45 -6.84
C GLY A 272 -14.66 -15.56 -5.74
N ALA A 273 -15.44 -14.59 -5.22
CA ALA A 273 -15.02 -13.74 -4.10
C ALA A 273 -14.84 -14.56 -2.82
N ALA A 274 -15.77 -15.46 -2.50
CA ALA A 274 -15.69 -16.34 -1.34
C ALA A 274 -14.50 -17.32 -1.44
N SER A 275 -14.19 -17.81 -2.64
CA SER A 275 -13.03 -18.68 -2.87
C SER A 275 -11.73 -17.97 -2.53
N ASP A 276 -11.52 -16.73 -3.00
CA ASP A 276 -10.33 -15.93 -2.66
C ASP A 276 -10.20 -15.71 -1.16
N LEU A 277 -11.31 -15.44 -0.49
CA LEU A 277 -11.35 -15.25 0.96
C LEU A 277 -10.99 -16.54 1.71
N LYS A 278 -11.54 -17.69 1.28
CA LYS A 278 -11.25 -19.01 1.87
C LYS A 278 -9.77 -19.36 1.77
N THR A 279 -9.13 -19.06 0.65
CA THR A 279 -7.68 -19.28 0.46
C THR A 279 -6.85 -18.52 1.50
N LEU A 280 -7.16 -17.24 1.75
CA LEU A 280 -6.46 -16.43 2.75
C LEU A 280 -6.71 -16.93 4.18
N ILE A 281 -7.96 -17.25 4.51
CA ILE A 281 -8.33 -17.74 5.84
C ILE A 281 -7.71 -19.11 6.09
N ALA A 282 -7.74 -20.01 5.12
CA ALA A 282 -7.11 -21.34 5.21
C ALA A 282 -5.60 -21.21 5.52
N ARG A 283 -4.89 -20.36 4.76
CA ARG A 283 -3.48 -20.07 5.01
C ARG A 283 -3.26 -19.54 6.44
N ALA A 284 -4.09 -18.61 6.89
CA ALA A 284 -3.92 -17.98 8.19
C ALA A 284 -4.23 -18.92 9.37
N THR A 285 -5.23 -19.77 9.24
CA THR A 285 -5.73 -20.64 10.32
C THR A 285 -5.18 -22.07 10.28
N GLY A 286 -4.61 -22.50 9.15
CA GLY A 286 -4.18 -23.89 8.94
C GLY A 286 -5.32 -24.85 8.62
N LEU A 287 -6.53 -24.35 8.45
CA LEU A 287 -7.67 -25.15 7.96
C LEU A 287 -7.54 -25.46 6.48
N SER A 288 -8.19 -26.53 6.01
CA SER A 288 -8.40 -26.70 4.57
C SER A 288 -9.41 -25.67 4.05
N GLU A 289 -9.31 -25.24 2.79
CA GLU A 289 -10.28 -24.30 2.21
C GLU A 289 -11.72 -24.82 2.29
N SER A 290 -11.92 -26.14 2.18
CA SER A 290 -13.23 -26.78 2.33
C SER A 290 -13.79 -26.71 3.76
N SER A 291 -12.93 -26.57 4.75
CA SER A 291 -13.30 -26.43 6.17
C SER A 291 -13.53 -24.99 6.60
N VAL A 292 -13.15 -24.01 5.76
CA VAL A 292 -13.45 -22.61 6.03
C VAL A 292 -14.92 -22.33 5.74
N ASN A 293 -15.68 -22.05 6.79
CA ASN A 293 -17.09 -21.71 6.67
C ASN A 293 -17.27 -20.19 6.58
N LEU A 294 -17.87 -19.72 5.49
CA LEU A 294 -18.28 -18.33 5.28
C LEU A 294 -19.81 -18.29 5.22
N THR A 295 -20.43 -17.59 6.16
CA THR A 295 -21.89 -17.43 6.19
C THR A 295 -22.23 -16.05 5.65
N TYR A 296 -22.93 -16.02 4.51
CA TYR A 296 -23.47 -14.80 3.88
C TYR A 296 -24.68 -15.17 3.03
N SER A 297 -25.64 -14.25 2.92
CA SER A 297 -26.87 -14.43 2.15
C SER A 297 -26.90 -13.53 0.90
N ASN A 298 -26.04 -12.53 0.84
CA ASN A 298 -26.00 -11.54 -0.24
C ASN A 298 -24.60 -10.93 -0.39
N SER A 299 -24.44 -10.07 -1.39
CA SER A 299 -23.16 -9.42 -1.69
C SER A 299 -22.71 -8.46 -0.59
N GLU A 300 -23.62 -7.84 0.15
CA GLU A 300 -23.26 -6.90 1.21
C GLU A 300 -22.68 -7.62 2.42
N GLU A 301 -23.28 -8.71 2.84
CA GLU A 301 -22.76 -9.57 3.91
C GLU A 301 -21.38 -10.16 3.54
N LEU A 302 -21.22 -10.61 2.28
CA LEU A 302 -19.90 -11.09 1.83
C LEU A 302 -18.88 -9.95 1.80
N MET A 303 -19.27 -8.74 1.40
CA MET A 303 -18.40 -7.56 1.43
C MET A 303 -17.92 -7.24 2.85
N GLN A 304 -18.79 -7.36 3.86
CA GLN A 304 -18.41 -7.18 5.27
C GLN A 304 -17.34 -8.21 5.69
N LEU A 305 -17.47 -9.47 5.25
CA LEU A 305 -16.45 -10.49 5.51
C LEU A 305 -15.11 -10.15 4.81
N ILE A 306 -15.16 -9.66 3.56
CA ILE A 306 -13.97 -9.21 2.83
C ILE A 306 -13.30 -8.04 3.55
N VAL A 307 -14.07 -7.04 4.00
CA VAL A 307 -13.56 -5.90 4.77
C VAL A 307 -12.90 -6.37 6.07
N LYS A 308 -13.57 -7.24 6.82
CA LYS A 308 -13.04 -7.85 8.06
C LYS A 308 -11.70 -8.55 7.80
N GLU A 309 -11.63 -9.37 6.75
CA GLU A 309 -10.42 -10.11 6.41
C GLU A 309 -9.29 -9.19 5.94
N ARG A 310 -9.63 -8.14 5.17
CA ARG A 310 -8.67 -7.12 4.71
C ARG A 310 -8.05 -6.36 5.89
N VAL A 311 -8.84 -5.99 6.89
CA VAL A 311 -8.33 -5.35 8.10
C VAL A 311 -7.38 -6.27 8.86
N LYS A 312 -7.72 -7.56 9.05
CA LYS A 312 -6.84 -8.54 9.72
C LYS A 312 -5.53 -8.75 8.97
N GLU A 313 -5.61 -8.89 7.65
CA GLU A 313 -4.44 -9.20 6.81
C GLU A 313 -3.49 -8.02 6.68
N LEU A 314 -4.03 -6.83 6.36
CA LEU A 314 -3.25 -5.64 6.01
C LEU A 314 -3.11 -4.64 7.17
N CYS A 315 -3.46 -5.01 8.40
CA CYS A 315 -3.29 -4.13 9.56
C CYS A 315 -1.84 -3.66 9.67
N PHE A 316 -1.66 -2.39 9.98
CA PHE A 316 -0.38 -1.68 10.10
C PHE A 316 0.42 -1.51 8.80
N GLU A 317 -0.09 -1.95 7.65
CA GLU A 317 0.58 -1.81 6.34
C GLU A 317 0.12 -0.58 5.54
N GLY A 318 -0.56 0.38 6.19
CA GLY A 318 -0.93 1.67 5.59
C GLY A 318 -2.22 1.67 4.76
N HIS A 319 -3.00 0.57 4.77
CA HIS A 319 -4.20 0.45 3.93
C HIS A 319 -5.49 0.96 4.57
N ASN A 320 -5.69 0.68 5.87
CA ASN A 320 -7.00 0.78 6.50
C ASN A 320 -7.65 2.18 6.41
N PHE A 321 -6.88 3.24 6.59
CA PHE A 321 -7.41 4.61 6.52
C PHE A 321 -7.95 4.93 5.12
N PHE A 322 -7.20 4.56 4.07
CA PHE A 322 -7.61 4.77 2.68
C PHE A 322 -8.76 3.84 2.27
N ASP A 323 -8.84 2.65 2.85
CA ASP A 323 -9.96 1.74 2.67
C ASP A 323 -11.26 2.30 3.28
N ILE A 324 -11.20 2.94 4.45
CA ILE A 324 -12.33 3.62 5.08
C ILE A 324 -12.82 4.77 4.17
N THR A 325 -11.91 5.63 3.72
CA THR A 325 -12.27 6.82 2.92
C THR A 325 -12.85 6.45 1.56
N ARG A 326 -12.21 5.52 0.80
CA ARG A 326 -12.69 5.11 -0.51
C ARG A 326 -14.02 4.35 -0.46
N ARG A 327 -14.31 3.67 0.66
CA ARG A 327 -15.61 3.00 0.88
C ARG A 327 -16.67 3.94 1.43
N LYS A 328 -16.37 5.23 1.56
CA LYS A 328 -17.31 6.26 2.04
C LYS A 328 -17.87 5.90 3.41
N SER A 329 -17.00 5.37 4.27
CA SER A 329 -17.36 4.90 5.61
C SER A 329 -16.92 5.89 6.67
N ASP A 330 -17.64 5.90 7.79
CA ASP A 330 -17.27 6.65 8.97
C ASP A 330 -16.02 6.07 9.62
N LEU A 331 -15.18 6.93 10.18
CA LEU A 331 -14.06 6.50 11.02
C LEU A 331 -14.51 6.37 12.46
N HIS A 332 -14.33 5.18 13.03
CA HIS A 332 -14.58 4.89 14.44
C HIS A 332 -13.29 4.47 15.13
N ARG A 333 -13.04 4.99 16.32
CA ARG A 333 -11.97 4.56 17.22
C ARG A 333 -12.58 4.20 18.58
N GLU A 334 -12.05 3.16 19.19
CA GLU A 334 -12.54 2.72 20.51
C GLU A 334 -12.24 3.71 21.63
N LEU A 335 -12.93 3.56 22.74
CA LEU A 335 -12.84 4.48 23.90
C LEU A 335 -11.48 4.46 24.57
N SER A 336 -10.74 3.34 24.49
CA SER A 336 -9.40 3.18 25.06
C SER A 336 -8.31 3.94 24.31
N THR A 337 -8.61 4.46 23.10
CA THR A 337 -7.63 5.24 22.34
C THR A 337 -7.31 6.58 23.01
N ASN A 338 -6.04 6.98 22.96
CA ASN A 338 -5.60 8.33 23.36
C ASN A 338 -5.92 9.40 22.30
N SER A 339 -6.50 9.02 21.15
CA SER A 339 -6.89 9.97 20.13
C SER A 339 -8.02 10.89 20.58
N VAL A 340 -7.87 12.19 20.34
CA VAL A 340 -8.90 13.20 20.62
C VAL A 340 -10.12 12.98 19.70
N VAL A 341 -9.89 12.55 18.46
CA VAL A 341 -10.94 12.26 17.49
C VAL A 341 -11.27 10.78 17.54
N ARG A 342 -12.44 10.44 18.07
CA ARG A 342 -12.94 9.06 18.19
C ARG A 342 -13.93 8.66 17.11
N TYR A 343 -14.60 9.65 16.54
CA TYR A 343 -15.58 9.49 15.46
C TYR A 343 -15.39 10.60 14.43
N MET A 344 -15.49 10.25 13.17
CA MET A 344 -15.49 11.17 12.05
C MET A 344 -16.45 10.65 11.00
N ALA A 345 -17.55 11.37 10.77
CA ALA A 345 -18.52 11.00 9.75
C ALA A 345 -17.96 11.24 8.35
N TYR A 346 -18.33 10.39 7.41
CA TYR A 346 -18.12 10.63 6.00
C TYR A 346 -19.30 11.44 5.41
N PRO A 347 -19.06 12.40 4.51
CA PRO A 347 -17.76 12.93 4.07
C PRO A 347 -17.15 13.91 5.08
N SER A 348 -15.82 14.03 5.07
CA SER A 348 -15.12 14.98 5.94
C SER A 348 -13.88 15.54 5.26
N ASP A 349 -13.67 16.85 5.45
CA ASP A 349 -12.44 17.53 5.02
C ASP A 349 -11.19 17.05 5.79
N TYR A 350 -11.40 16.45 6.97
CA TYR A 350 -10.33 15.89 7.79
C TYR A 350 -9.80 14.53 7.30
N PHE A 351 -10.38 13.98 6.25
CA PHE A 351 -9.83 12.77 5.62
C PHE A 351 -8.63 13.05 4.71
N VAL A 352 -8.22 14.30 4.58
CA VAL A 352 -7.01 14.70 3.86
C VAL A 352 -6.11 15.54 4.74
N LEU A 353 -4.80 15.43 4.54
CA LEU A 353 -3.83 16.24 5.26
C LEU A 353 -3.79 17.67 4.71
N PRO A 354 -3.53 18.68 5.55
CA PRO A 354 -3.31 20.05 5.08
C PRO A 354 -2.06 20.12 4.20
N ILE A 355 -2.09 20.94 3.16
CA ILE A 355 -0.87 21.27 2.40
C ILE A 355 0.12 21.94 3.37
N PRO A 356 1.40 21.48 3.43
CA PRO A 356 2.36 22.05 4.37
C PRO A 356 2.55 23.57 4.19
N GLN A 357 2.63 24.32 5.29
CA GLN A 357 2.75 25.78 5.26
C GLN A 357 3.97 26.24 4.45
N ILE A 358 5.11 25.55 4.56
CA ILE A 358 6.31 25.86 3.78
C ILE A 358 6.07 25.78 2.26
N GLU A 359 5.19 24.89 1.81
CA GLU A 359 4.77 24.81 0.41
C GLU A 359 3.91 25.99 0.04
N MET A 360 2.94 26.34 0.90
CA MET A 360 2.05 27.49 0.70
C MET A 360 2.84 28.81 0.61
N ASP A 361 3.88 28.96 1.43
CA ASP A 361 4.74 30.15 1.46
C ASP A 361 5.65 30.25 0.22
N SER A 362 6.08 29.09 -0.32
CA SER A 362 7.03 29.02 -1.42
C SER A 362 6.38 28.97 -2.80
N ASN A 363 5.15 28.44 -2.88
CA ASN A 363 4.42 28.22 -4.12
C ASN A 363 3.13 29.07 -4.11
N ILE A 364 3.29 30.37 -4.36
CA ILE A 364 2.20 31.33 -4.30
C ILE A 364 1.13 30.95 -5.33
N GLY A 365 -0.10 30.72 -4.86
CA GLY A 365 -1.24 30.34 -5.69
C GLY A 365 -1.65 28.87 -5.58
N ILE A 366 -0.86 28.02 -4.91
CA ILE A 366 -1.33 26.68 -4.58
C ILE A 366 -2.54 26.76 -3.62
N GLN A 367 -3.60 26.04 -3.94
CA GLN A 367 -4.80 26.04 -3.13
C GLN A 367 -4.63 25.11 -1.91
N PRO A 368 -4.93 25.58 -0.67
CA PRO A 368 -4.89 24.72 0.52
C PRO A 368 -5.97 23.64 0.47
N ASN A 369 -5.81 22.59 1.26
CA ASN A 369 -6.92 21.77 1.69
C ASN A 369 -7.67 22.48 2.81
N PRO A 370 -8.98 22.23 2.97
CA PRO A 370 -9.72 22.69 4.13
C PRO A 370 -8.99 22.25 5.42
N THR A 371 -8.83 23.18 6.35
CA THR A 371 -8.18 22.90 7.65
C THR A 371 -9.09 23.36 8.79
N VAL A 372 -8.92 22.73 9.95
CA VAL A 372 -9.75 22.94 11.16
C VAL A 372 -9.64 24.35 11.73
N ASN A 373 -8.65 25.13 11.33
CA ASN A 373 -8.30 26.41 11.96
C ASN A 373 -8.67 27.60 11.08
N ASN A 374 -9.88 27.63 10.60
CA ASN A 374 -10.44 28.88 10.05
C ASN A 374 -11.65 29.33 10.85
#